data_22e71270267acb1704d4bee053da69cc
#
_entry.id   22e71270267acb1704d4bee053da69cc
#
_cell.length_a   1.000
_cell.length_b   1.000
_cell.length_c   1.000
_cell.angle_alpha   90.00
_cell.angle_beta   90.00
_cell.angle_gamma   90.00
#
_symmetry.space_group_name_H-M   'P 1'
#
loop_
_entity.id
_entity.type
_entity.pdbx_description
1 polymer ?
#
loop_
_entity_poly.entity_id
_entity_poly.type
_entity_poly.pdbx_seq_one_letter_code
_entity_poly.pdbx_strand_id
1 'polypeptide(L)'
;MITLSNANNALKTYYLGVLANQLNVGINPFLAKIEHTSTDVFGKEIKKLAPYGLNGGISSGSEIDPLPAVGGNKYAEFTLTLKNLFGQIEISDKAIRASQNSVGAFVNLLNAEMEGLLHASKYNFGRMLFGDGSGVITRVVEDADGNTIQVEDVKRLMEGMIIDIYGSDGYLYPETKGARIVAIDRVNKTITIDKFIEDTVCESSAICVQGSKDKELTGIEAIFGGETIYGLDRKEYSFLNPYVATEENGVTSSAIQKAIDAIEINAGSNIDIILCSHDVRNAYVQNMTENRVNVDYMTVDGGFSAISYAGIPMVADRFVADETMYLLNTADFKLHQLCDWRWLEGEGGTVLHQVPGKPAYTATLVKYADLLCERPSGQAKIVFNGTKAPERCTVTFYANGGTSVPSQQVYPGNCAVEPKDPTKSGFDFAGWYHEGALYDFSKPVTKNVILSANWN
;
A
#
# COMPACT_ATOMS: atom_id res chain seq x y z
N MET A 1 -35.85 -2.38 -29.34
CA MET A 1 -34.80 -3.20 -29.96
C MET A 1 -33.47 -2.63 -29.46
N ILE A 2 -32.65 -3.42 -28.77
CA ILE A 2 -31.30 -2.98 -28.37
C ILE A 2 -30.41 -3.11 -29.59
N THR A 3 -29.90 -1.97 -30.06
CA THR A 3 -28.95 -1.90 -31.15
C THR A 3 -27.54 -1.64 -30.55
N LEU A 4 -26.50 -1.90 -31.34
CA LEU A 4 -25.13 -1.56 -30.99
C LEU A 4 -25.00 -0.05 -30.65
N SER A 5 -25.78 0.80 -31.34
CA SER A 5 -25.86 2.24 -31.05
C SER A 5 -26.44 2.52 -29.66
N ASN A 6 -27.47 1.81 -29.21
CA ASN A 6 -28.02 1.98 -27.88
C ASN A 6 -27.06 1.53 -26.78
N ALA A 7 -26.30 0.45 -27.03
CA ALA A 7 -25.27 -0.01 -26.12
C ALA A 7 -24.12 1.01 -26.03
N ASN A 8 -23.67 1.56 -27.16
CA ASN A 8 -22.66 2.64 -27.18
C ASN A 8 -23.13 3.88 -26.40
N ASN A 9 -24.38 4.31 -26.59
CA ASN A 9 -24.94 5.46 -25.89
C ASN A 9 -25.06 5.21 -24.39
N ALA A 10 -25.42 3.99 -23.96
CA ALA A 10 -25.48 3.63 -22.56
C ALA A 10 -24.08 3.70 -21.90
N LEU A 11 -23.04 3.19 -22.56
CA LEU A 11 -21.66 3.29 -22.10
C LEU A 11 -21.20 4.75 -21.96
N LYS A 12 -21.54 5.60 -22.93
CA LYS A 12 -21.12 7.01 -22.92
C LYS A 12 -21.83 7.85 -21.89
N THR A 13 -23.15 7.74 -21.79
CA THR A 13 -23.96 8.70 -21.02
C THR A 13 -24.25 8.23 -19.61
N TYR A 14 -24.43 6.94 -19.41
CA TYR A 14 -24.87 6.41 -18.10
C TYR A 14 -23.71 5.95 -17.22
N TYR A 15 -22.72 5.28 -17.82
CA TYR A 15 -21.66 4.66 -17.01
C TYR A 15 -20.42 5.53 -16.81
N LEU A 16 -20.06 6.41 -17.75
CA LEU A 16 -18.81 7.16 -17.66
C LEU A 16 -18.77 8.11 -16.45
N GLY A 17 -19.83 8.84 -16.17
CA GLY A 17 -19.89 9.77 -15.03
C GLY A 17 -19.83 9.06 -13.68
N VAL A 18 -20.51 7.92 -13.56
CA VAL A 18 -20.51 7.10 -12.35
C VAL A 18 -19.13 6.45 -12.16
N LEU A 19 -18.53 5.95 -13.23
CA LEU A 19 -17.18 5.36 -13.22
C LEU A 19 -16.13 6.36 -12.77
N ALA A 20 -16.08 7.54 -13.41
CA ALA A 20 -15.08 8.55 -13.10
C ALA A 20 -15.15 9.00 -11.63
N ASN A 21 -16.35 9.32 -11.14
CA ASN A 21 -16.53 9.71 -9.73
C ASN A 21 -16.11 8.60 -8.76
N GLN A 22 -16.55 7.36 -9.00
CA GLN A 22 -16.20 6.26 -8.11
C GLN A 22 -14.72 5.90 -8.16
N LEU A 23 -14.07 6.04 -9.33
CA LEU A 23 -12.64 5.77 -9.48
C LEU A 23 -11.76 6.85 -8.87
N ASN A 24 -12.21 8.10 -8.82
CA ASN A 24 -11.41 9.20 -8.29
C ASN A 24 -11.60 9.43 -6.78
N VAL A 25 -12.82 9.28 -6.25
CA VAL A 25 -13.14 9.64 -4.86
C VAL A 25 -13.17 8.43 -3.92
N GLY A 26 -13.47 7.25 -4.41
CA GLY A 26 -13.75 6.07 -3.58
C GLY A 26 -12.57 5.10 -3.42
N ILE A 27 -11.33 5.47 -3.81
CA ILE A 27 -10.18 4.56 -3.76
C ILE A 27 -9.52 4.61 -2.38
N ASN A 28 -8.99 5.77 -2.01
CA ASN A 28 -8.36 5.98 -0.70
C ASN A 28 -8.36 7.46 -0.30
N PRO A 29 -8.11 7.78 0.98
CA PRO A 29 -8.10 9.15 1.48
C PRO A 29 -7.00 10.02 0.87
N PHE A 30 -5.87 9.44 0.50
CA PHE A 30 -4.77 10.17 -0.12
C PHE A 30 -5.19 10.72 -1.49
N LEU A 31 -5.78 9.87 -2.35
CA LEU A 31 -6.25 10.30 -3.67
C LEU A 31 -7.34 11.38 -3.59
N ALA A 32 -8.19 11.33 -2.55
CA ALA A 32 -9.23 12.33 -2.34
C ALA A 32 -8.69 13.71 -1.96
N LYS A 33 -7.48 13.77 -1.37
CA LYS A 33 -6.84 15.01 -0.90
C LYS A 33 -5.93 15.68 -1.91
N ILE A 34 -5.30 14.91 -2.80
CA ILE A 34 -4.33 15.45 -3.77
C ILE A 34 -5.01 16.19 -4.92
N GLU A 35 -4.30 17.16 -5.49
CA GLU A 35 -4.76 17.91 -6.66
C GLU A 35 -4.69 17.04 -7.92
N HIS A 36 -5.74 17.06 -8.74
CA HIS A 36 -5.78 16.49 -10.08
C HIS A 36 -5.68 17.62 -11.11
N THR A 37 -4.65 17.61 -11.94
CA THR A 37 -4.42 18.66 -12.93
C THR A 37 -4.26 18.11 -14.34
N SER A 38 -4.81 18.85 -15.31
CA SER A 38 -4.66 18.58 -16.74
C SER A 38 -4.06 19.77 -17.50
N THR A 39 -3.78 20.88 -16.79
CA THR A 39 -3.41 22.16 -17.42
C THR A 39 -1.97 22.21 -17.91
N ASP A 40 -1.07 21.45 -17.28
CA ASP A 40 0.37 21.47 -17.56
C ASP A 40 0.83 20.30 -18.42
N VAL A 41 -0.11 19.60 -19.07
CA VAL A 41 0.15 18.39 -19.84
C VAL A 41 0.22 18.68 -21.32
N PHE A 42 1.42 18.69 -21.90
CA PHE A 42 1.66 18.88 -23.32
C PHE A 42 2.46 17.71 -23.91
N GLY A 43 1.80 16.84 -24.67
CA GLY A 43 2.46 15.71 -25.33
C GLY A 43 2.68 14.49 -24.42
N LYS A 44 3.83 13.81 -24.58
CA LYS A 44 4.18 12.59 -23.84
C LYS A 44 4.81 12.85 -22.48
N GLU A 45 5.46 14.00 -22.32
CA GLU A 45 6.26 14.35 -21.15
C GLU A 45 5.76 15.65 -20.55
N ILE A 46 5.77 15.70 -19.24
CA ILE A 46 5.52 16.89 -18.47
C ILE A 46 6.86 17.35 -17.93
N LYS A 47 7.22 18.59 -18.22
CA LYS A 47 8.44 19.22 -17.72
C LYS A 47 8.05 20.30 -16.74
N LYS A 48 8.46 20.15 -15.49
CA LYS A 48 8.19 21.10 -14.42
C LYS A 48 9.47 21.60 -13.79
N LEU A 49 9.62 22.93 -13.71
CA LEU A 49 10.73 23.55 -13.02
C LEU A 49 10.45 23.58 -11.51
N ALA A 50 11.29 22.93 -10.73
CA ALA A 50 11.29 22.99 -9.28
C ALA A 50 12.37 23.97 -8.81
N PRO A 51 12.00 25.08 -8.16
CA PRO A 51 12.99 25.93 -7.52
C PRO A 51 13.60 25.21 -6.31
N TYR A 52 14.91 25.24 -6.16
CA TYR A 52 15.59 24.65 -5.02
C TYR A 52 16.67 25.57 -4.45
N GLY A 53 16.88 25.50 -3.13
CA GLY A 53 17.82 26.34 -2.42
C GLY A 53 17.32 27.77 -2.23
N LEU A 54 18.15 28.58 -1.59
CA LEU A 54 17.86 29.98 -1.34
C LEU A 54 18.67 30.88 -2.29
N ASN A 55 18.07 32.03 -2.62
CA ASN A 55 18.82 33.11 -3.28
C ASN A 55 19.85 33.67 -2.30
N GLY A 56 21.14 33.48 -2.58
CA GLY A 56 22.25 33.89 -1.69
C GLY A 56 22.52 35.40 -1.64
N GLY A 57 21.69 36.25 -2.29
CA GLY A 57 21.89 37.69 -2.37
C GLY A 57 21.41 38.49 -1.15
N ILE A 58 21.32 37.87 0.03
CA ILE A 58 20.86 38.51 1.28
C ILE A 58 22.00 38.53 2.30
N SER A 59 22.29 39.69 2.84
CA SER A 59 23.19 39.86 3.99
C SER A 59 22.79 41.07 4.84
N SER A 60 23.34 41.16 6.05
CA SER A 60 23.32 42.35 6.88
C SER A 60 24.71 42.98 6.86
N GLY A 61 24.80 44.32 6.93
CA GLY A 61 26.04 45.04 6.92
C GLY A 61 25.94 46.38 7.64
N SER A 62 27.05 47.14 7.76
CA SER A 62 27.05 48.50 8.25
C SER A 62 26.76 49.51 7.12
N GLU A 63 26.62 50.82 7.46
CA GLU A 63 26.31 51.87 6.49
C GLU A 63 27.33 51.98 5.34
N ILE A 64 28.54 51.52 5.55
CA ILE A 64 29.67 51.67 4.60
C ILE A 64 30.15 50.36 4.01
N ASP A 65 29.52 49.20 4.39
CA ASP A 65 29.90 47.92 3.84
C ASP A 65 29.41 47.75 2.39
N PRO A 66 30.15 47.02 1.56
CA PRO A 66 29.67 46.69 0.22
C PRO A 66 28.40 45.85 0.29
N LEU A 67 27.49 46.04 -0.67
CA LEU A 67 26.31 45.23 -0.82
C LEU A 67 26.67 43.75 -1.02
N PRO A 68 25.79 42.79 -0.61
CA PRO A 68 26.02 41.37 -0.80
C PRO A 68 26.21 41.03 -2.28
N ALA A 69 26.94 39.97 -2.54
CA ALA A 69 27.04 39.43 -3.89
C ALA A 69 25.66 39.05 -4.43
N VAL A 70 25.44 39.30 -5.72
CA VAL A 70 24.18 38.95 -6.37
C VAL A 70 23.98 37.43 -6.33
N GLY A 71 22.89 36.98 -5.71
CA GLY A 71 22.47 35.61 -5.73
C GLY A 71 21.54 35.33 -6.91
N GLY A 72 21.41 34.07 -7.27
CA GLY A 72 20.45 33.59 -8.30
C GLY A 72 19.62 32.42 -7.77
N ASN A 73 18.39 32.36 -8.17
CA ASN A 73 17.57 31.19 -7.90
C ASN A 73 18.08 29.99 -8.72
N LYS A 74 18.08 28.81 -8.11
CA LYS A 74 18.40 27.56 -8.78
C LYS A 74 17.12 26.81 -9.12
N TYR A 75 17.12 26.17 -10.28
CA TYR A 75 15.98 25.38 -10.77
C TYR A 75 16.47 24.00 -11.20
N ALA A 76 15.68 22.97 -10.89
CA ALA A 76 15.81 21.64 -11.45
C ALA A 76 14.58 21.33 -12.29
N GLU A 77 14.72 20.60 -13.40
CA GLU A 77 13.62 20.23 -14.27
C GLU A 77 13.17 18.80 -13.97
N PHE A 78 11.99 18.65 -13.39
CA PHE A 78 11.32 17.34 -13.27
C PHE A 78 10.79 16.93 -14.63
N THR A 79 11.08 15.71 -15.04
CA THR A 79 10.51 15.08 -16.25
C THR A 79 9.62 13.91 -15.85
N LEU A 80 8.32 14.05 -16.12
CA LEU A 80 7.32 13.02 -15.92
C LEU A 80 6.86 12.45 -17.24
N THR A 81 6.79 11.12 -17.35
CA THR A 81 6.19 10.44 -18.51
C THR A 81 4.86 9.83 -18.11
N LEU A 82 3.77 10.31 -18.73
CA LEU A 82 2.44 9.80 -18.44
C LEU A 82 2.35 8.29 -18.69
N LYS A 83 1.79 7.58 -17.76
CA LYS A 83 1.51 6.16 -17.82
C LYS A 83 0.14 5.90 -18.45
N ASN A 84 0.03 4.83 -19.21
CA ASN A 84 -1.19 4.45 -19.88
C ASN A 84 -1.92 3.39 -19.06
N LEU A 85 -3.08 3.74 -18.50
CA LEU A 85 -3.90 2.83 -17.72
C LEU A 85 -5.08 2.37 -18.56
N PHE A 86 -5.30 1.07 -18.63
CA PHE A 86 -6.34 0.45 -19.43
C PHE A 86 -7.24 -0.46 -18.60
N GLY A 87 -8.54 -0.43 -18.93
CA GLY A 87 -9.52 -1.43 -18.49
C GLY A 87 -10.33 -1.87 -19.68
N GLN A 88 -10.52 -3.18 -19.90
CA GLN A 88 -11.21 -3.70 -21.07
C GLN A 88 -12.32 -4.67 -20.68
N ILE A 89 -13.46 -4.56 -21.36
CA ILE A 89 -14.53 -5.55 -21.34
C ILE A 89 -14.70 -6.16 -22.73
N GLU A 90 -15.05 -7.45 -22.79
CA GLU A 90 -15.37 -8.15 -24.03
C GLU A 90 -16.78 -8.72 -23.95
N ILE A 91 -17.59 -8.51 -24.97
CA ILE A 91 -18.95 -8.99 -25.05
C ILE A 91 -19.12 -9.77 -26.35
N SER A 92 -19.59 -11.03 -26.27
CA SER A 92 -19.80 -11.85 -27.45
C SER A 92 -21.00 -11.37 -28.30
N ASP A 93 -20.90 -11.44 -29.62
CA ASP A 93 -21.99 -11.14 -30.54
C ASP A 93 -23.24 -12.01 -30.26
N LYS A 94 -23.02 -13.27 -29.86
CA LYS A 94 -24.11 -14.16 -29.46
C LYS A 94 -24.87 -13.65 -28.23
N ALA A 95 -24.18 -13.09 -27.22
CA ALA A 95 -24.80 -12.52 -26.03
C ALA A 95 -25.62 -11.26 -26.41
N ILE A 96 -25.11 -10.40 -27.28
CA ILE A 96 -25.82 -9.22 -27.78
C ILE A 96 -27.08 -9.64 -28.53
N ARG A 97 -27.02 -10.63 -29.44
CA ARG A 97 -28.18 -11.11 -30.21
C ARG A 97 -29.20 -11.86 -29.36
N ALA A 98 -28.73 -12.68 -28.39
CA ALA A 98 -29.62 -13.39 -27.48
C ALA A 98 -30.40 -12.41 -26.58
N SER A 99 -29.86 -11.30 -26.24
CA SER A 99 -30.47 -10.27 -25.41
C SER A 99 -31.43 -9.34 -26.20
N GLN A 100 -31.45 -9.40 -27.54
CA GLN A 100 -32.38 -8.60 -28.36
C GLN A 100 -33.85 -8.89 -28.02
N ASN A 101 -34.18 -10.09 -27.56
CA ASN A 101 -35.51 -10.48 -27.12
C ASN A 101 -35.78 -10.19 -25.64
N SER A 102 -34.79 -9.78 -24.86
CA SER A 102 -34.93 -9.48 -23.43
C SER A 102 -33.99 -8.33 -23.05
N VAL A 103 -34.53 -7.12 -23.12
CA VAL A 103 -33.82 -5.87 -22.78
C VAL A 103 -33.19 -5.93 -21.38
N GLY A 104 -33.92 -6.54 -20.41
CA GLY A 104 -33.43 -6.67 -19.03
C GLY A 104 -32.22 -7.58 -18.88
N ALA A 105 -32.13 -8.67 -19.64
CA ALA A 105 -30.99 -9.58 -19.55
C ALA A 105 -29.69 -8.97 -20.08
N PHE A 106 -29.74 -8.18 -21.15
CA PHE A 106 -28.57 -7.50 -21.70
C PHE A 106 -28.08 -6.39 -20.76
N VAL A 107 -29.00 -5.57 -20.26
CA VAL A 107 -28.63 -4.49 -19.31
C VAL A 107 -28.01 -5.09 -18.06
N ASN A 108 -28.52 -6.21 -17.54
CA ASN A 108 -27.95 -6.88 -16.37
C ASN A 108 -26.54 -7.44 -16.66
N LEU A 109 -26.32 -8.06 -17.82
CA LEU A 109 -24.99 -8.54 -18.21
C LEU A 109 -23.98 -7.40 -18.36
N LEU A 110 -24.39 -6.35 -19.07
CA LEU A 110 -23.52 -5.17 -19.25
C LEU A 110 -23.20 -4.49 -17.90
N ASN A 111 -24.20 -4.38 -17.00
CA ASN A 111 -23.98 -3.86 -15.66
C ASN A 111 -22.98 -4.70 -14.87
N ALA A 112 -23.11 -6.03 -14.89
CA ALA A 112 -22.20 -6.92 -14.18
C ALA A 112 -20.75 -6.80 -14.68
N GLU A 113 -20.55 -6.75 -16.00
CA GLU A 113 -19.21 -6.53 -16.58
C GLU A 113 -18.64 -5.14 -16.23
N MET A 114 -19.49 -4.12 -16.22
CA MET A 114 -19.09 -2.76 -15.86
C MET A 114 -18.73 -2.63 -14.38
N GLU A 115 -19.51 -3.25 -13.48
CA GLU A 115 -19.20 -3.30 -12.05
C GLU A 115 -17.91 -4.07 -11.79
N GLY A 116 -17.70 -5.18 -12.48
CA GLY A 116 -16.46 -5.95 -12.42
C GLY A 116 -15.25 -5.12 -12.87
N LEU A 117 -15.36 -4.43 -14.01
CA LEU A 117 -14.31 -3.52 -14.51
C LEU A 117 -14.02 -2.40 -13.52
N LEU A 118 -15.06 -1.79 -12.96
CA LEU A 118 -14.93 -0.72 -11.97
C LEU A 118 -14.17 -1.22 -10.73
N HIS A 119 -14.56 -2.38 -10.22
CA HIS A 119 -13.90 -2.97 -9.04
C HIS A 119 -12.43 -3.28 -9.31
N ALA A 120 -12.12 -3.91 -10.45
CA ALA A 120 -10.75 -4.21 -10.85
C ALA A 120 -9.90 -2.95 -11.07
N SER A 121 -10.47 -1.92 -11.70
CA SER A 121 -9.79 -0.64 -11.94
C SER A 121 -9.50 0.11 -10.65
N LYS A 122 -10.46 0.16 -9.71
CA LYS A 122 -10.24 0.73 -8.36
C LYS A 122 -9.12 0.03 -7.62
N TYR A 123 -9.18 -1.28 -7.61
CA TYR A 123 -8.18 -2.09 -6.93
C TYR A 123 -6.78 -1.85 -7.49
N ASN A 124 -6.64 -1.94 -8.80
CA ASN A 124 -5.36 -1.75 -9.48
C ASN A 124 -4.82 -0.33 -9.31
N PHE A 125 -5.66 0.68 -9.44
CA PHE A 125 -5.23 2.06 -9.28
C PHE A 125 -4.81 2.35 -7.84
N GLY A 126 -5.56 1.88 -6.85
CA GLY A 126 -5.21 1.99 -5.43
C GLY A 126 -3.86 1.32 -5.10
N ARG A 127 -3.61 0.14 -5.69
CA ARG A 127 -2.34 -0.56 -5.55
C ARG A 127 -1.17 0.23 -6.16
N MET A 128 -1.35 0.74 -7.38
CA MET A 128 -0.32 1.51 -8.11
C MET A 128 0.08 2.80 -7.37
N LEU A 129 -0.84 3.46 -6.66
CA LEU A 129 -0.54 4.65 -5.86
C LEU A 129 0.49 4.40 -4.76
N PHE A 130 0.56 3.18 -4.24
CA PHE A 130 1.56 2.76 -3.24
C PHE A 130 2.74 1.99 -3.85
N GLY A 131 2.82 1.92 -5.17
CA GLY A 131 3.92 1.28 -5.90
C GLY A 131 5.13 2.17 -6.09
N ASP A 132 6.19 1.58 -6.62
CA ASP A 132 7.43 2.25 -7.01
C ASP A 132 7.52 2.56 -8.51
N GLY A 133 6.49 2.17 -9.30
CA GLY A 133 6.45 2.31 -10.74
C GLY A 133 7.01 1.11 -11.53
N SER A 134 7.68 0.18 -10.86
CA SER A 134 8.21 -1.05 -11.49
C SER A 134 7.14 -2.04 -11.96
N GLY A 135 5.93 -1.93 -11.39
CA GLY A 135 4.83 -2.86 -11.63
C GLY A 135 4.96 -4.19 -10.87
N VAL A 136 5.99 -4.36 -10.05
CA VAL A 136 6.16 -5.56 -9.22
C VAL A 136 5.15 -5.54 -8.07
N ILE A 137 4.32 -6.59 -8.01
CA ILE A 137 3.32 -6.75 -6.94
C ILE A 137 3.94 -7.49 -5.76
N THR A 138 4.62 -8.59 -6.06
CA THR A 138 5.29 -9.49 -5.10
C THR A 138 6.37 -10.28 -5.80
N ARG A 139 7.19 -11.02 -5.04
CA ARG A 139 8.23 -11.88 -5.57
C ARG A 139 8.02 -13.32 -5.17
N VAL A 140 8.57 -14.21 -5.96
CA VAL A 140 8.61 -15.65 -5.70
C VAL A 140 9.65 -15.91 -4.59
N VAL A 141 9.28 -16.72 -3.59
CA VAL A 141 10.14 -16.98 -2.41
C VAL A 141 11.09 -18.15 -2.64
N GLU A 142 10.65 -19.16 -3.38
CA GLU A 142 11.40 -20.37 -3.67
C GLU A 142 11.16 -20.81 -5.11
N ASP A 143 12.08 -21.55 -5.68
CA ASP A 143 11.95 -22.09 -7.03
C ASP A 143 10.63 -22.87 -7.15
N ALA A 144 9.85 -22.54 -8.17
CA ALA A 144 8.51 -23.09 -8.36
C ALA A 144 8.35 -23.74 -9.74
N ASP A 145 7.72 -24.90 -9.73
CA ASP A 145 7.22 -25.61 -10.90
C ASP A 145 5.73 -25.96 -10.72
N GLY A 146 5.06 -26.38 -11.77
CA GLY A 146 3.65 -26.71 -11.71
C GLY A 146 2.74 -25.48 -11.76
N ASN A 147 1.69 -25.44 -10.94
CA ASN A 147 0.69 -24.36 -10.97
C ASN A 147 0.56 -23.61 -9.63
N THR A 148 1.34 -23.97 -8.63
CA THR A 148 1.31 -23.35 -7.29
C THR A 148 2.66 -22.69 -7.01
N ILE A 149 2.64 -21.43 -6.62
CA ILE A 149 3.82 -20.59 -6.44
C ILE A 149 3.76 -19.96 -5.05
N GLN A 150 4.83 -20.08 -4.27
CA GLN A 150 4.97 -19.40 -2.98
C GLN A 150 5.52 -17.98 -3.21
N VAL A 151 4.90 -16.98 -2.55
CA VAL A 151 5.20 -15.57 -2.74
C VAL A 151 5.45 -14.85 -1.41
N GLU A 152 6.19 -13.76 -1.44
CA GLU A 152 6.51 -12.96 -0.24
C GLU A 152 5.25 -12.40 0.43
N ASP A 153 4.31 -11.87 -0.37
CA ASP A 153 3.07 -11.27 0.10
C ASP A 153 1.91 -11.50 -0.88
N VAL A 154 0.74 -11.77 -0.35
CA VAL A 154 -0.50 -11.99 -1.12
C VAL A 154 -1.52 -10.84 -0.98
N LYS A 155 -1.24 -9.80 -0.19
CA LYS A 155 -2.19 -8.72 0.13
C LYS A 155 -2.61 -7.92 -1.11
N ARG A 156 -1.68 -7.74 -2.04
CA ARG A 156 -1.87 -6.98 -3.28
C ARG A 156 -2.34 -7.86 -4.45
N LEU A 157 -2.64 -9.13 -4.19
CA LEU A 157 -3.14 -10.09 -5.16
C LEU A 157 -4.64 -10.38 -4.94
N MET A 158 -5.34 -10.68 -6.04
CA MET A 158 -6.75 -11.10 -6.03
C MET A 158 -6.95 -12.25 -7.00
N GLU A 159 -7.90 -13.13 -6.67
CA GLU A 159 -8.37 -14.16 -7.59
C GLU A 159 -8.96 -13.50 -8.86
N GLY A 160 -8.64 -14.05 -10.02
CA GLY A 160 -9.03 -13.51 -11.32
C GLY A 160 -8.03 -12.53 -11.94
N MET A 161 -7.03 -12.05 -11.21
CA MET A 161 -5.96 -11.22 -11.79
C MET A 161 -5.19 -12.01 -12.85
N ILE A 162 -4.83 -11.32 -13.94
CA ILE A 162 -3.99 -11.85 -14.99
C ILE A 162 -2.58 -11.30 -14.78
N ILE A 163 -1.61 -12.21 -14.67
CA ILE A 163 -0.24 -11.89 -14.30
C ILE A 163 0.77 -12.37 -15.35
N ASP A 164 1.93 -11.74 -15.31
CA ASP A 164 3.16 -12.15 -15.97
C ASP A 164 4.25 -12.32 -14.91
N ILE A 165 5.13 -13.31 -15.07
CA ILE A 165 6.24 -13.53 -14.14
C ILE A 165 7.56 -13.28 -14.89
N TYR A 166 8.43 -12.50 -14.28
CA TYR A 166 9.71 -12.08 -14.83
C TYR A 166 10.85 -12.53 -13.92
N GLY A 167 11.87 -13.13 -14.49
CA GLY A 167 13.12 -13.44 -13.80
C GLY A 167 13.86 -12.18 -13.32
N SER A 168 14.85 -12.36 -12.47
CA SER A 168 15.69 -11.27 -11.96
C SER A 168 16.48 -10.55 -13.05
N ASP A 169 16.75 -11.22 -14.16
CA ASP A 169 17.36 -10.68 -15.39
C ASP A 169 16.38 -9.89 -16.28
N GLY A 170 15.10 -9.86 -15.90
CA GLY A 170 14.03 -9.23 -16.67
C GLY A 170 13.42 -10.10 -17.75
N TYR A 171 13.82 -11.37 -17.87
CA TYR A 171 13.24 -12.31 -18.81
C TYR A 171 11.82 -12.68 -18.41
N LEU A 172 10.88 -12.58 -19.35
CA LEU A 172 9.49 -13.05 -19.16
C LEU A 172 9.44 -14.56 -19.35
N TYR A 173 8.98 -15.30 -18.34
CA TYR A 173 8.71 -16.73 -18.50
C TYR A 173 7.51 -16.94 -19.45
N PRO A 174 7.70 -17.51 -20.65
CA PRO A 174 6.64 -17.58 -21.67
C PRO A 174 5.39 -18.31 -21.22
N GLU A 175 5.55 -19.34 -20.39
CA GLU A 175 4.48 -20.17 -19.87
C GLU A 175 3.57 -19.42 -18.90
N THR A 176 4.12 -18.43 -18.20
CA THR A 176 3.37 -17.62 -17.22
C THR A 176 2.70 -16.41 -17.86
N LYS A 177 3.02 -16.07 -19.12
CA LYS A 177 2.48 -14.89 -19.80
C LYS A 177 0.95 -14.92 -19.84
N GLY A 178 0.31 -13.98 -19.16
CA GLY A 178 -1.15 -13.91 -19.06
C GLY A 178 -1.75 -15.08 -18.28
N ALA A 179 -1.07 -15.60 -17.29
CA ALA A 179 -1.61 -16.59 -16.35
C ALA A 179 -2.63 -15.94 -15.43
N ARG A 180 -3.76 -16.62 -15.19
CA ARG A 180 -4.81 -16.15 -14.29
C ARG A 180 -4.63 -16.76 -12.91
N ILE A 181 -4.72 -15.96 -11.86
CA ILE A 181 -4.76 -16.43 -10.49
C ILE A 181 -6.14 -17.07 -10.25
N VAL A 182 -6.14 -18.36 -9.92
CA VAL A 182 -7.37 -19.16 -9.67
C VAL A 182 -7.69 -19.19 -8.18
N ALA A 183 -6.66 -19.31 -7.33
CA ALA A 183 -6.81 -19.39 -5.89
C ALA A 183 -5.63 -18.74 -5.17
N ILE A 184 -5.90 -18.23 -3.97
CA ILE A 184 -4.88 -17.62 -3.09
C ILE A 184 -5.01 -18.23 -1.70
N ASP A 185 -3.96 -18.88 -1.22
CA ASP A 185 -3.81 -19.28 0.19
C ASP A 185 -3.09 -18.17 0.95
N ARG A 186 -3.84 -17.46 1.78
CA ARG A 186 -3.34 -16.32 2.57
C ARG A 186 -2.54 -16.75 3.80
N VAL A 187 -2.67 -18.00 4.22
CA VAL A 187 -1.93 -18.54 5.38
C VAL A 187 -0.53 -18.96 4.95
N ASN A 188 -0.46 -19.76 3.89
CA ASN A 188 0.81 -20.27 3.36
C ASN A 188 1.46 -19.31 2.35
N LYS A 189 0.81 -18.18 2.03
CA LYS A 189 1.25 -17.20 1.03
C LYS A 189 1.53 -17.85 -0.32
N THR A 190 0.62 -18.71 -0.79
CA THR A 190 0.75 -19.34 -2.11
C THR A 190 -0.36 -18.89 -3.04
N ILE A 191 -0.06 -18.83 -4.33
CA ILE A 191 -1.01 -18.59 -5.40
C ILE A 191 -1.08 -19.80 -6.31
N THR A 192 -2.27 -20.11 -6.81
CA THR A 192 -2.48 -21.12 -7.84
C THR A 192 -2.90 -20.42 -9.13
N ILE A 193 -2.23 -20.74 -10.22
CA ILE A 193 -2.50 -20.18 -11.55
C ILE A 193 -3.17 -21.22 -12.46
N ASP A 194 -3.84 -20.74 -13.52
CA ASP A 194 -4.54 -21.56 -14.51
C ASP A 194 -3.62 -22.25 -15.52
N LYS A 195 -2.32 -21.95 -15.46
CA LYS A 195 -1.30 -22.52 -16.32
C LYS A 195 -0.36 -23.43 -15.57
N PHE A 196 0.17 -24.42 -16.25
CA PHE A 196 1.20 -25.29 -15.70
C PHE A 196 2.58 -24.80 -16.17
N ILE A 197 3.51 -24.68 -15.24
CA ILE A 197 4.88 -24.24 -15.48
C ILE A 197 5.73 -25.51 -15.60
N GLU A 198 6.31 -25.73 -16.79
CA GLU A 198 7.23 -26.84 -17.06
C GLU A 198 8.67 -26.46 -16.71
N ASP A 199 9.08 -25.24 -17.07
CA ASP A 199 10.37 -24.68 -16.71
C ASP A 199 10.32 -24.02 -15.33
N THR A 200 11.33 -24.25 -14.50
CA THR A 200 11.38 -23.71 -13.14
C THR A 200 11.40 -22.17 -13.14
N VAL A 201 10.44 -21.56 -12.45
CA VAL A 201 10.47 -20.14 -12.12
C VAL A 201 11.37 -19.96 -10.91
N CYS A 202 12.45 -19.22 -11.07
CA CYS A 202 13.46 -19.06 -10.03
C CYS A 202 12.98 -18.18 -8.86
N GLU A 203 13.57 -18.40 -7.68
CA GLU A 203 13.47 -17.51 -6.53
C GLU A 203 13.71 -16.04 -6.91
N SER A 204 13.11 -15.12 -6.20
CA SER A 204 13.16 -13.66 -6.43
C SER A 204 12.57 -13.18 -7.75
N SER A 205 11.95 -14.05 -8.56
CA SER A 205 11.22 -13.66 -9.76
C SER A 205 10.07 -12.71 -9.43
N ALA A 206 9.91 -11.69 -10.26
CA ALA A 206 8.92 -10.62 -10.06
C ALA A 206 7.57 -10.99 -10.67
N ILE A 207 6.51 -10.89 -9.90
CA ILE A 207 5.12 -11.05 -10.35
C ILE A 207 4.52 -9.68 -10.62
N CYS A 208 4.07 -9.46 -11.85
CA CYS A 208 3.47 -8.21 -12.32
C CYS A 208 2.05 -8.46 -12.86
N VAL A 209 1.21 -7.42 -12.92
CA VAL A 209 0.00 -7.49 -13.76
C VAL A 209 0.45 -7.64 -15.23
N GLN A 210 -0.33 -8.34 -16.02
CA GLN A 210 -0.01 -8.58 -17.43
C GLN A 210 0.37 -7.29 -18.17
N GLY A 211 1.57 -7.27 -18.73
CA GLY A 211 2.10 -6.15 -19.52
C GLY A 211 2.43 -4.88 -18.74
N SER A 212 2.36 -4.88 -17.39
CA SER A 212 2.53 -3.69 -16.53
C SER A 212 3.97 -3.47 -16.04
N LYS A 213 4.90 -4.38 -16.31
CA LYS A 213 6.29 -4.22 -15.86
C LYS A 213 6.87 -2.89 -16.34
N ASP A 214 7.41 -2.08 -15.43
CA ASP A 214 8.01 -0.76 -15.64
C ASP A 214 7.07 0.26 -16.32
N LYS A 215 5.73 0.05 -16.23
CA LYS A 215 4.73 0.89 -16.88
C LYS A 215 3.63 1.39 -15.93
N GLU A 216 3.77 1.15 -14.64
CA GLU A 216 2.83 1.63 -13.64
C GLU A 216 3.12 3.05 -13.19
N LEU A 217 2.19 3.65 -12.43
CA LEU A 217 2.34 4.98 -11.87
C LEU A 217 3.60 5.08 -11.00
N THR A 218 4.25 6.23 -11.06
CA THR A 218 5.28 6.60 -10.10
C THR A 218 4.62 6.89 -8.75
N GLY A 219 4.36 5.84 -7.96
CA GLY A 219 3.59 5.92 -6.73
C GLY A 219 4.39 6.44 -5.53
N ILE A 220 3.77 6.38 -4.34
CA ILE A 220 4.36 6.90 -3.09
C ILE A 220 5.70 6.21 -2.79
N GLU A 221 5.82 4.90 -2.98
CA GLU A 221 7.06 4.17 -2.68
C GLU A 221 8.24 4.63 -3.55
N ALA A 222 8.00 5.06 -4.79
CA ALA A 222 9.04 5.61 -5.68
C ALA A 222 9.75 6.84 -5.08
N ILE A 223 9.06 7.58 -4.21
CA ILE A 223 9.62 8.78 -3.56
C ILE A 223 10.70 8.39 -2.56
N PHE A 224 10.57 7.24 -1.92
CA PHE A 224 11.44 6.77 -0.83
C PHE A 224 12.54 5.82 -1.29
N GLY A 225 12.53 5.38 -2.55
CA GLY A 225 13.48 4.43 -3.12
C GLY A 225 14.18 4.95 -4.38
N GLY A 226 15.13 4.14 -4.88
CA GLY A 226 15.85 4.40 -6.14
C GLY A 226 16.95 5.47 -6.03
N GLU A 227 17.86 5.47 -7.00
CA GLU A 227 18.93 6.48 -7.12
C GLU A 227 18.46 7.74 -7.86
N THR A 228 17.45 7.59 -8.72
CA THR A 228 16.89 8.67 -9.52
C THR A 228 15.39 8.77 -9.34
N ILE A 229 14.84 9.97 -9.41
CA ILE A 229 13.40 10.20 -9.48
C ILE A 229 13.11 11.38 -10.44
N TYR A 230 12.07 11.26 -11.24
CA TYR A 230 11.65 12.28 -12.22
C TYR A 230 12.77 12.75 -13.15
N GLY A 231 13.71 11.85 -13.47
CA GLY A 231 14.87 12.15 -14.33
C GLY A 231 16.05 12.84 -13.63
N LEU A 232 16.00 13.02 -12.31
CA LEU A 232 17.05 13.66 -11.52
C LEU A 232 17.76 12.67 -10.59
N ASP A 233 19.07 12.82 -10.43
CA ASP A 233 19.89 12.02 -9.51
C ASP A 233 19.79 12.59 -8.07
N ARG A 234 19.45 11.73 -7.11
CA ARG A 234 19.33 12.09 -5.69
C ARG A 234 20.65 12.43 -5.03
N LYS A 235 21.77 11.97 -5.58
CA LYS A 235 23.12 12.32 -5.10
C LYS A 235 23.49 13.76 -5.46
N GLU A 236 23.02 14.23 -6.63
CA GLU A 236 23.25 15.59 -7.07
C GLU A 236 22.29 16.59 -6.41
N TYR A 237 21.01 16.17 -6.22
CA TYR A 237 19.94 17.04 -5.74
C TYR A 237 19.44 16.57 -4.37
N SER A 238 20.01 17.10 -3.28
CA SER A 238 19.66 16.69 -1.91
C SER A 238 18.20 16.94 -1.52
N PHE A 239 17.53 17.92 -2.14
CA PHE A 239 16.11 18.20 -1.89
C PHE A 239 15.16 17.09 -2.38
N LEU A 240 15.66 16.11 -3.14
CA LEU A 240 14.93 14.93 -3.56
C LEU A 240 14.92 13.81 -2.49
N ASN A 241 15.73 13.96 -1.44
CA ASN A 241 15.88 12.93 -0.42
C ASN A 241 14.85 13.11 0.70
N PRO A 242 13.85 12.19 0.82
CA PRO A 242 12.89 12.21 1.92
C PRO A 242 13.54 11.70 3.21
N TYR A 243 12.83 11.90 4.33
CA TYR A 243 13.23 11.27 5.59
C TYR A 243 12.81 9.78 5.59
N VAL A 244 13.77 8.88 5.82
CA VAL A 244 13.53 7.46 5.96
C VAL A 244 14.15 6.98 7.26
N ALA A 245 13.37 6.30 8.11
CA ALA A 245 13.83 5.73 9.36
C ALA A 245 13.38 4.27 9.52
N THR A 246 14.18 3.49 10.21
CA THR A 246 13.82 2.16 10.68
C THR A 246 13.82 2.18 12.20
N GLU A 247 12.72 1.74 12.82
CA GLU A 247 12.55 1.72 14.27
C GLU A 247 12.43 0.27 14.77
N GLU A 248 13.35 -0.11 15.64
CA GLU A 248 13.44 -1.48 16.19
C GLU A 248 12.56 -1.69 17.44
N ASN A 249 12.12 -0.58 18.07
CA ASN A 249 11.41 -0.61 19.36
C ASN A 249 9.88 -0.56 19.22
N GLY A 250 9.36 -0.91 18.05
CA GLY A 250 7.92 -0.86 17.77
C GLY A 250 7.39 0.55 17.55
N VAL A 251 6.07 0.68 17.46
CA VAL A 251 5.39 1.93 17.09
C VAL A 251 5.25 2.84 18.31
N THR A 252 6.07 3.88 18.39
CA THR A 252 6.05 4.84 19.49
C THR A 252 5.70 6.25 19.00
N SER A 253 5.07 7.05 19.86
CA SER A 253 4.81 8.48 19.57
C SER A 253 6.10 9.26 19.34
N SER A 254 7.21 8.87 19.99
CA SER A 254 8.51 9.50 19.83
C SER A 254 9.08 9.31 18.43
N ALA A 255 8.90 8.13 17.82
CA ALA A 255 9.34 7.85 16.45
C ALA A 255 8.59 8.72 15.43
N ILE A 256 7.27 8.83 15.60
CA ILE A 256 6.41 9.67 14.76
C ILE A 256 6.81 11.14 14.90
N GLN A 257 6.99 11.62 16.14
CA GLN A 257 7.38 13.02 16.38
C GLN A 257 8.75 13.35 15.80
N LYS A 258 9.75 12.48 15.95
CA LYS A 258 11.07 12.67 15.32
C LYS A 258 10.99 12.83 13.81
N ALA A 259 10.12 12.07 13.14
CA ALA A 259 9.94 12.18 11.70
C ALA A 259 9.29 13.52 11.33
N ILE A 260 8.27 13.96 12.07
CA ILE A 260 7.62 15.27 11.87
C ILE A 260 8.63 16.40 12.05
N ASP A 261 9.39 16.39 13.15
CA ASP A 261 10.41 17.41 13.45
C ASP A 261 11.50 17.44 12.36
N ALA A 262 11.94 16.27 11.89
CA ALA A 262 12.93 16.19 10.82
C ALA A 262 12.43 16.80 9.49
N ILE A 263 11.14 16.58 9.13
CA ILE A 263 10.54 17.19 7.94
C ILE A 263 10.43 18.71 8.10
N GLU A 264 9.97 19.17 9.26
CA GLU A 264 9.86 20.61 9.53
C GLU A 264 11.22 21.29 9.47
N ILE A 265 12.24 20.72 10.11
CA ILE A 265 13.61 21.28 10.13
C ILE A 265 14.26 21.26 8.74
N ASN A 266 14.14 20.15 8.02
CA ASN A 266 14.89 19.96 6.77
C ASN A 266 14.20 20.57 5.54
N ALA A 267 12.86 20.56 5.51
CA ALA A 267 12.08 20.98 4.35
C ALA A 267 11.11 22.13 4.62
N GLY A 268 10.89 22.51 5.90
CA GLY A 268 9.85 23.49 6.25
C GLY A 268 8.46 23.04 5.81
N SER A 269 8.18 21.72 5.78
CA SER A 269 6.94 21.14 5.34
C SER A 269 6.08 20.70 6.53
N ASN A 270 4.76 20.75 6.39
CA ASN A 270 3.81 20.31 7.41
C ASN A 270 3.06 19.08 6.91
N ILE A 271 3.03 18.05 7.73
CA ILE A 271 2.30 16.81 7.44
C ILE A 271 0.81 17.02 7.66
N ASP A 272 -0.01 16.56 6.73
CA ASP A 272 -1.48 16.66 6.81
C ASP A 272 -2.20 15.31 6.76
N ILE A 273 -1.45 14.22 6.49
CA ILE A 273 -1.96 12.85 6.54
C ILE A 273 -0.86 11.85 6.90
N ILE A 274 -1.21 10.86 7.71
CA ILE A 274 -0.39 9.69 8.00
C ILE A 274 -1.08 8.47 7.39
N LEU A 275 -0.39 7.74 6.52
CA LEU A 275 -0.86 6.49 5.94
C LEU A 275 -0.03 5.34 6.50
N CYS A 276 -0.67 4.29 6.99
CA CYS A 276 0.04 3.16 7.60
C CYS A 276 -0.61 1.82 7.25
N SER A 277 0.14 0.75 7.50
CA SER A 277 -0.42 -0.60 7.44
C SER A 277 -1.34 -0.88 8.63
N HIS A 278 -2.18 -1.90 8.53
CA HIS A 278 -3.14 -2.25 9.59
C HIS A 278 -2.44 -2.72 10.87
N ASP A 279 -1.31 -3.41 10.75
CA ASP A 279 -0.48 -3.87 11.87
C ASP A 279 0.15 -2.69 12.61
N VAL A 280 0.71 -1.71 11.90
CA VAL A 280 1.25 -0.46 12.50
C VAL A 280 0.16 0.31 13.24
N ARG A 281 -1.02 0.48 12.64
CA ARG A 281 -2.16 1.13 13.32
C ARG A 281 -2.53 0.39 14.60
N ASN A 282 -2.65 -0.94 14.54
CA ASN A 282 -3.04 -1.74 15.70
C ASN A 282 -1.98 -1.68 16.79
N ALA A 283 -0.69 -1.73 16.43
CA ALA A 283 0.42 -1.58 17.37
C ALA A 283 0.43 -0.19 18.04
N TYR A 284 0.12 0.88 17.27
CA TYR A 284 -0.03 2.22 17.80
C TYR A 284 -1.16 2.31 18.83
N VAL A 285 -2.36 1.80 18.51
CA VAL A 285 -3.52 1.77 19.43
C VAL A 285 -3.19 0.99 20.69
N GLN A 286 -2.52 -0.15 20.55
CA GLN A 286 -2.10 -0.96 21.69
C GLN A 286 -1.14 -0.19 22.60
N ASN A 287 -0.13 0.46 22.03
CA ASN A 287 0.83 1.29 22.78
C ASN A 287 0.12 2.42 23.55
N MET A 288 -0.84 3.13 22.91
CA MET A 288 -1.63 4.17 23.58
C MET A 288 -2.46 3.62 24.73
N THR A 289 -3.11 2.46 24.52
CA THR A 289 -3.94 1.81 25.54
C THR A 289 -3.11 1.37 26.74
N GLU A 290 -1.93 0.81 26.52
CA GLU A 290 -1.01 0.37 27.58
C GLU A 290 -0.50 1.56 28.41
N ASN A 291 -0.24 2.69 27.76
CA ASN A 291 0.16 3.93 28.43
C ASN A 291 -1.03 4.74 29.00
N ARG A 292 -2.26 4.22 28.93
CA ARG A 292 -3.50 4.86 29.39
C ARG A 292 -3.76 6.23 28.77
N VAL A 293 -3.36 6.41 27.53
CA VAL A 293 -3.64 7.60 26.72
C VAL A 293 -4.90 7.36 25.90
N ASN A 294 -5.80 8.34 25.86
CA ASN A 294 -6.98 8.26 25.01
C ASN A 294 -6.58 8.32 23.53
N VAL A 295 -7.22 7.49 22.72
CA VAL A 295 -7.08 7.53 21.27
C VAL A 295 -8.20 8.42 20.70
N ASP A 296 -7.81 9.50 20.06
CA ASP A 296 -8.76 10.38 19.40
C ASP A 296 -9.09 9.86 17.99
N TYR A 297 -10.38 9.90 17.64
CA TYR A 297 -10.89 9.50 16.34
C TYR A 297 -11.41 10.71 15.59
N MET A 298 -11.16 10.76 14.29
CA MET A 298 -11.66 11.79 13.40
C MET A 298 -12.17 11.20 12.07
N THR A 299 -13.01 11.96 11.38
CA THR A 299 -13.45 11.61 10.02
C THR A 299 -12.65 12.44 9.03
N VAL A 300 -12.12 11.78 7.99
CA VAL A 300 -11.37 12.41 6.91
C VAL A 300 -12.24 12.52 5.66
N ASP A 301 -11.84 13.37 4.72
CA ASP A 301 -12.47 13.52 3.41
C ASP A 301 -12.71 12.18 2.73
N GLY A 302 -13.89 12.01 2.15
CA GLY A 302 -14.34 10.72 1.61
C GLY A 302 -15.01 9.79 2.63
N GLY A 303 -15.19 10.23 3.91
CA GLY A 303 -15.92 9.48 4.96
C GLY A 303 -15.09 8.37 5.62
N PHE A 304 -13.76 8.40 5.49
CA PHE A 304 -12.87 7.44 6.13
C PHE A 304 -12.71 7.74 7.63
N SER A 305 -12.80 6.70 8.47
CA SER A 305 -12.49 6.82 9.90
C SER A 305 -10.99 6.73 10.11
N ALA A 306 -10.44 7.70 10.83
CA ALA A 306 -9.02 7.81 11.13
C ALA A 306 -8.79 7.95 12.63
N ILE A 307 -7.63 7.50 13.08
CA ILE A 307 -7.09 7.85 14.39
C ILE A 307 -6.37 9.18 14.24
N SER A 308 -6.34 10.02 15.26
CA SER A 308 -5.60 11.28 15.24
C SER A 308 -4.29 11.16 16.01
N TYR A 309 -3.19 11.64 15.42
CA TYR A 309 -1.93 11.95 16.10
C TYR A 309 -1.67 13.45 16.03
N ALA A 310 -1.70 14.14 17.16
CA ALA A 310 -1.49 15.60 17.24
C ALA A 310 -2.38 16.40 16.25
N GLY A 311 -3.61 15.93 16.00
CA GLY A 311 -4.54 16.55 15.05
C GLY A 311 -4.34 16.11 13.59
N ILE A 312 -3.33 15.27 13.29
CA ILE A 312 -3.08 14.71 11.97
C ILE A 312 -3.80 13.36 11.85
N PRO A 313 -4.64 13.15 10.82
CA PRO A 313 -5.32 11.88 10.61
C PRO A 313 -4.35 10.76 10.26
N MET A 314 -4.44 9.64 10.99
CA MET A 314 -3.74 8.40 10.71
C MET A 314 -4.73 7.39 10.15
N VAL A 315 -4.57 7.04 8.88
CA VAL A 315 -5.44 6.14 8.14
C VAL A 315 -4.69 4.87 7.78
N ALA A 316 -5.28 3.72 8.09
CA ALA A 316 -4.75 2.44 7.61
C ALA A 316 -5.26 2.14 6.21
N ASP A 317 -4.34 1.80 5.30
CA ASP A 317 -4.67 1.40 3.94
C ASP A 317 -4.13 -0.02 3.65
N ARG A 318 -4.93 -0.81 2.93
CA ARG A 318 -4.61 -2.20 2.60
C ARG A 318 -3.40 -2.37 1.67
N PHE A 319 -3.06 -1.33 0.92
CA PHE A 319 -1.97 -1.35 -0.05
C PHE A 319 -0.63 -0.89 0.52
N VAL A 320 -0.63 -0.32 1.72
CA VAL A 320 0.59 0.00 2.45
C VAL A 320 1.28 -1.31 2.85
N ALA A 321 2.59 -1.39 2.61
CA ALA A 321 3.39 -2.55 3.00
C ALA A 321 3.35 -2.76 4.51
N ASP A 322 3.48 -4.02 4.97
CA ASP A 322 3.54 -4.32 6.39
C ASP A 322 4.63 -3.51 7.08
N GLU A 323 4.43 -3.24 8.36
CA GLU A 323 5.40 -2.54 9.19
C GLU A 323 5.77 -1.13 8.70
N THR A 324 4.98 -0.56 7.78
CA THR A 324 5.28 0.72 7.13
C THR A 324 4.29 1.81 7.50
N MET A 325 4.83 3.02 7.70
CA MET A 325 4.07 4.26 7.89
C MET A 325 4.66 5.36 7.01
N TYR A 326 3.80 6.07 6.27
CA TYR A 326 4.14 7.27 5.51
C TYR A 326 3.53 8.50 6.17
N LEU A 327 4.33 9.54 6.35
CA LEU A 327 3.89 10.85 6.81
C LEU A 327 3.99 11.78 5.61
N LEU A 328 2.86 12.28 5.13
CA LEU A 328 2.80 12.97 3.85
C LEU A 328 2.19 14.36 3.99
N ASN A 329 2.69 15.28 3.19
CA ASN A 329 2.06 16.57 2.88
C ASN A 329 1.36 16.43 1.53
N THR A 330 0.03 16.32 1.53
CA THR A 330 -0.73 16.11 0.29
C THR A 330 -0.70 17.29 -0.66
N ALA A 331 -0.40 18.50 -0.18
CA ALA A 331 -0.25 19.69 -1.02
C ALA A 331 0.96 19.62 -1.96
N ASP A 332 1.97 18.81 -1.61
CA ASP A 332 3.15 18.59 -2.46
C ASP A 332 2.90 17.56 -3.57
N PHE A 333 1.73 16.90 -3.59
CA PHE A 333 1.40 15.86 -4.56
C PHE A 333 0.39 16.36 -5.59
N LYS A 334 0.65 16.03 -6.86
CA LYS A 334 -0.28 16.31 -7.96
C LYS A 334 -0.39 15.11 -8.88
N LEU A 335 -1.63 14.70 -9.17
CA LEU A 335 -1.90 13.73 -10.21
C LEU A 335 -2.03 14.47 -11.53
N HIS A 336 -0.98 14.43 -12.34
CA HIS A 336 -1.00 14.97 -13.70
C HIS A 336 -1.70 13.98 -14.63
N GLN A 337 -2.68 14.45 -15.39
CA GLN A 337 -3.45 13.61 -16.31
C GLN A 337 -3.76 14.31 -17.62
N LEU A 338 -3.56 13.62 -18.74
CA LEU A 338 -3.98 14.12 -20.05
C LEU A 338 -5.50 14.04 -20.20
N CYS A 339 -6.07 12.95 -19.67
CA CYS A 339 -7.52 12.80 -19.57
C CYS A 339 -7.86 11.97 -18.32
N ASP A 340 -9.01 12.26 -17.74
CA ASP A 340 -9.59 11.38 -16.75
C ASP A 340 -10.15 10.11 -17.40
N TRP A 341 -10.65 9.16 -16.61
CA TRP A 341 -11.22 7.92 -17.09
C TRP A 341 -12.24 8.18 -18.20
N ARG A 342 -11.97 7.66 -19.39
CA ARG A 342 -12.83 7.80 -20.56
C ARG A 342 -12.78 6.55 -21.43
N TRP A 343 -13.83 6.33 -22.19
CA TRP A 343 -13.83 5.28 -23.21
C TRP A 343 -12.96 5.70 -24.41
N LEU A 344 -12.21 4.72 -24.91
CA LEU A 344 -11.50 4.85 -26.19
C LEU A 344 -12.55 4.86 -27.30
N GLU A 345 -12.67 5.97 -28.00
CA GLU A 345 -13.63 6.16 -29.09
C GLU A 345 -12.96 5.92 -30.43
N GLY A 346 -13.62 5.16 -31.32
CA GLY A 346 -13.24 4.97 -32.70
C GLY A 346 -13.88 5.99 -33.64
N GLU A 347 -13.77 5.76 -34.92
CA GLU A 347 -14.41 6.59 -35.94
C GLU A 347 -15.93 6.66 -35.73
N GLY A 348 -16.49 7.85 -35.84
CA GLY A 348 -17.90 8.10 -35.58
C GLY A 348 -18.31 8.04 -34.10
N GLY A 349 -17.34 8.04 -33.16
CA GLY A 349 -17.57 8.02 -31.72
C GLY A 349 -18.07 6.68 -31.20
N THR A 350 -17.77 5.55 -31.82
CA THR A 350 -18.15 4.22 -31.35
C THR A 350 -17.25 3.80 -30.20
N VAL A 351 -17.84 3.26 -29.11
CA VAL A 351 -17.12 2.72 -27.96
C VAL A 351 -16.87 1.22 -28.10
N LEU A 352 -17.83 0.49 -28.66
CA LEU A 352 -17.72 -0.93 -28.91
C LEU A 352 -17.06 -1.19 -30.25
N HIS A 353 -15.89 -1.84 -30.21
CA HIS A 353 -15.10 -2.21 -31.39
C HIS A 353 -15.16 -3.70 -31.61
N GLN A 354 -15.38 -4.13 -32.85
CA GLN A 354 -15.36 -5.55 -33.20
C GLN A 354 -13.92 -6.07 -33.07
N VAL A 355 -13.76 -7.22 -32.41
CA VAL A 355 -12.48 -7.91 -32.31
C VAL A 355 -12.17 -8.58 -33.64
N PRO A 356 -11.04 -8.25 -34.32
CA PRO A 356 -10.68 -8.89 -35.58
C PRO A 356 -10.58 -10.40 -35.42
N GLY A 357 -11.28 -11.13 -36.30
CA GLY A 357 -11.26 -12.60 -36.33
C GLY A 357 -12.08 -13.30 -35.25
N LYS A 358 -12.82 -12.54 -34.40
CA LYS A 358 -13.72 -13.10 -33.39
C LYS A 358 -15.11 -12.49 -33.48
N PRO A 359 -16.19 -13.24 -33.19
CA PRO A 359 -17.54 -12.71 -33.07
C PRO A 359 -17.75 -12.09 -31.68
N ALA A 360 -16.99 -11.04 -31.39
CA ALA A 360 -17.01 -10.34 -30.09
C ALA A 360 -16.73 -8.84 -30.28
N TYR A 361 -17.18 -8.05 -29.33
CA TYR A 361 -16.96 -6.61 -29.25
C TYR A 361 -16.23 -6.26 -27.95
N THR A 362 -15.27 -5.34 -28.02
CA THR A 362 -14.56 -4.81 -26.86
C THR A 362 -14.86 -3.34 -26.66
N ALA A 363 -14.93 -2.94 -25.38
CA ALA A 363 -14.88 -1.55 -24.97
C ALA A 363 -13.65 -1.36 -24.08
N THR A 364 -12.86 -0.33 -24.35
CA THR A 364 -11.62 -0.04 -23.62
C THR A 364 -11.76 1.29 -22.89
N LEU A 365 -11.64 1.24 -21.56
CA LEU A 365 -11.51 2.40 -20.68
C LEU A 365 -10.04 2.81 -20.62
N VAL A 366 -9.77 4.10 -20.72
CA VAL A 366 -8.40 4.63 -20.71
C VAL A 366 -8.24 5.78 -19.72
N LYS A 367 -7.07 5.88 -19.11
CA LYS A 367 -6.62 7.06 -18.35
C LYS A 367 -5.12 7.21 -18.61
N TYR A 368 -4.69 8.44 -18.85
CA TYR A 368 -3.28 8.78 -19.02
C TYR A 368 -2.89 9.70 -17.89
N ALA A 369 -2.12 9.19 -16.94
CA ALA A 369 -1.76 9.94 -15.74
C ALA A 369 -0.41 9.49 -15.17
N ASP A 370 0.20 10.34 -14.33
CA ASP A 370 1.27 9.98 -13.42
C ASP A 370 1.25 10.87 -12.18
N LEU A 371 1.82 10.41 -11.07
CA LEU A 371 1.86 11.12 -9.81
C LEU A 371 3.20 11.87 -9.69
N LEU A 372 3.15 13.16 -9.42
CA LEU A 372 4.30 13.99 -9.10
C LEU A 372 4.29 14.37 -7.63
N CYS A 373 5.42 14.20 -6.95
CA CYS A 373 5.71 14.84 -5.68
C CYS A 373 6.67 16.00 -5.92
N GLU A 374 6.22 17.23 -5.71
CA GLU A 374 7.01 18.45 -5.96
C GLU A 374 8.11 18.67 -4.91
N ARG A 375 7.93 18.10 -3.70
CA ARG A 375 8.87 18.22 -2.58
C ARG A 375 9.09 16.87 -1.90
N PRO A 376 9.93 15.99 -2.45
CA PRO A 376 10.24 14.70 -1.83
C PRO A 376 10.82 14.83 -0.41
N SER A 377 11.68 15.82 -0.15
CA SER A 377 12.26 16.08 1.20
C SER A 377 11.23 16.46 2.27
N GLY A 378 10.02 16.88 1.86
CA GLY A 378 8.91 17.17 2.75
C GLY A 378 8.09 15.94 3.17
N GLN A 379 8.54 14.74 2.83
CA GLN A 379 7.84 13.49 3.08
C GLN A 379 8.68 12.57 3.98
N ALA A 380 8.02 11.70 4.75
CA ALA A 380 8.73 10.70 5.55
C ALA A 380 8.15 9.30 5.41
N LYS A 381 9.03 8.31 5.56
CA LYS A 381 8.71 6.90 5.69
C LYS A 381 9.35 6.34 6.95
N ILE A 382 8.59 5.62 7.76
CA ILE A 382 9.09 4.87 8.89
C ILE A 382 8.76 3.39 8.65
N VAL A 383 9.76 2.54 8.81
CA VAL A 383 9.61 1.09 8.83
C VAL A 383 9.79 0.63 10.28
N PHE A 384 8.83 -0.11 10.81
CA PHE A 384 8.83 -0.60 12.17
C PHE A 384 9.13 -2.09 12.18
N ASN A 385 10.34 -2.47 12.55
CA ASN A 385 10.67 -3.88 12.73
C ASN A 385 9.98 -4.39 14.00
N GLY A 386 9.21 -5.51 13.87
CA GLY A 386 8.56 -6.16 15.00
C GLY A 386 7.21 -5.58 15.43
N THR A 387 6.41 -5.08 14.51
CA THR A 387 5.01 -4.66 14.77
C THR A 387 4.07 -5.81 15.09
N LYS A 388 4.46 -7.06 14.83
CA LYS A 388 3.77 -8.21 15.40
C LYS A 388 3.91 -8.10 16.90
N ALA A 389 2.79 -7.88 17.60
CA ALA A 389 2.76 -7.98 19.06
C ALA A 389 3.47 -9.28 19.43
N PRO A 390 4.55 -9.22 20.21
CA PRO A 390 5.28 -10.43 20.59
C PRO A 390 4.26 -11.40 21.17
N GLU A 391 4.25 -12.63 20.69
CA GLU A 391 3.35 -13.66 21.21
C GLU A 391 3.56 -13.71 22.71
N ARG A 392 2.47 -13.55 23.46
CA ARG A 392 2.55 -13.58 24.93
C ARG A 392 3.01 -14.93 25.38
N CYS A 393 4.01 -14.97 26.23
CA CYS A 393 4.41 -16.17 26.91
C CYS A 393 3.36 -16.58 27.92
N THR A 394 2.98 -17.84 27.93
CA THR A 394 2.06 -18.39 28.94
C THR A 394 2.85 -18.94 30.10
N VAL A 395 2.61 -18.40 31.30
CA VAL A 395 3.10 -18.97 32.55
C VAL A 395 1.98 -19.81 33.17
N THR A 396 2.13 -21.11 33.14
CA THR A 396 1.14 -22.07 33.67
C THR A 396 1.55 -22.52 35.04
N PHE A 397 0.64 -22.44 36.01
CA PHE A 397 0.84 -22.85 37.39
C PHE A 397 0.20 -24.23 37.62
N TYR A 398 1.03 -25.23 37.82
CA TYR A 398 0.58 -26.59 38.17
C TYR A 398 0.62 -26.77 39.68
N ALA A 399 -0.54 -26.72 40.34
CA ALA A 399 -0.64 -26.70 41.80
C ALA A 399 -0.34 -28.03 42.47
N ASN A 400 -0.03 -29.10 41.73
CA ASN A 400 0.37 -30.43 42.24
C ASN A 400 -0.51 -30.96 43.41
N GLY A 401 -1.85 -30.95 43.14
CA GLY A 401 -2.87 -31.38 44.11
C GLY A 401 -3.33 -30.31 45.09
N GLY A 402 -2.85 -29.10 45.01
CA GLY A 402 -3.37 -27.92 45.72
C GLY A 402 -4.51 -27.21 44.98
N THR A 403 -4.96 -26.06 45.52
CA THR A 403 -5.95 -25.20 44.88
C THR A 403 -5.41 -24.67 43.54
N SER A 404 -6.27 -24.67 42.50
CA SER A 404 -5.86 -24.25 41.15
C SER A 404 -5.49 -22.75 41.12
N VAL A 405 -4.41 -22.44 40.40
CA VAL A 405 -3.97 -21.05 40.14
C VAL A 405 -4.11 -20.78 38.63
N PRO A 406 -4.75 -19.65 38.24
CA PRO A 406 -4.91 -19.33 36.84
C PRO A 406 -3.56 -19.03 36.16
N SER A 407 -3.41 -19.42 34.89
CA SER A 407 -2.24 -19.08 34.08
C SER A 407 -2.17 -17.57 33.84
N GLN A 408 -0.95 -17.07 33.66
CA GLN A 408 -0.68 -15.67 33.31
C GLN A 408 -0.19 -15.56 31.88
N GLN A 409 -0.60 -14.50 31.19
CA GLN A 409 -0.12 -14.12 29.86
C GLN A 409 0.85 -12.94 30.02
N VAL A 410 2.13 -13.18 29.78
CA VAL A 410 3.22 -12.22 30.01
C VAL A 410 3.91 -11.90 28.68
N TYR A 411 4.18 -10.62 28.40
CA TYR A 411 4.99 -10.28 27.22
C TYR A 411 6.45 -10.73 27.41
N PRO A 412 7.11 -11.24 26.36
CA PRO A 412 8.52 -11.57 26.40
C PRO A 412 9.36 -10.40 26.93
N GLY A 413 10.20 -10.68 27.92
CA GLY A 413 11.01 -9.65 28.59
C GLY A 413 10.38 -9.05 29.85
N ASN A 414 9.10 -9.27 30.12
CA ASN A 414 8.46 -8.88 31.39
C ASN A 414 8.52 -10.02 32.39
N CYS A 415 8.40 -9.68 33.69
CA CYS A 415 8.35 -10.65 34.74
C CYS A 415 6.93 -11.15 35.00
N ALA A 416 6.77 -12.43 35.37
CA ALA A 416 5.49 -12.93 35.85
C ALA A 416 5.21 -12.39 37.27
N VAL A 417 3.95 -12.20 37.57
CA VAL A 417 3.53 -11.81 38.94
C VAL A 417 3.40 -13.07 39.79
N GLU A 418 4.02 -13.07 40.97
CA GLU A 418 3.87 -14.18 41.89
C GLU A 418 2.40 -14.30 42.35
N PRO A 419 1.75 -15.45 42.09
CA PRO A 419 0.36 -15.63 42.48
C PRO A 419 0.24 -15.87 43.99
N LYS A 420 -0.97 -15.72 44.52
CA LYS A 420 -1.26 -16.11 45.89
C LYS A 420 -0.97 -17.59 46.09
N ASP A 421 -0.37 -17.95 47.24
CA ASP A 421 -0.01 -19.32 47.61
C ASP A 421 -1.22 -20.26 47.49
N PRO A 422 -1.10 -21.38 46.79
CA PRO A 422 -2.11 -22.40 46.75
C PRO A 422 -2.16 -23.14 48.11
N THR A 423 -3.28 -23.75 48.40
CA THR A 423 -3.47 -24.53 49.66
C THR A 423 -3.70 -25.99 49.33
N LYS A 424 -3.09 -26.88 50.17
CA LYS A 424 -3.26 -28.34 50.07
C LYS A 424 -3.40 -28.90 51.49
N SER A 425 -4.45 -29.69 51.74
CA SER A 425 -4.74 -30.22 53.05
C SER A 425 -3.59 -31.10 53.57
N GLY A 426 -3.04 -30.72 54.74
CA GLY A 426 -1.96 -31.47 55.40
C GLY A 426 -0.56 -31.18 54.87
N PHE A 427 -0.37 -30.17 54.05
CA PHE A 427 0.95 -29.81 53.47
C PHE A 427 1.13 -28.28 53.49
N ASP A 428 2.37 -27.85 53.71
CA ASP A 428 2.77 -26.45 53.61
C ASP A 428 3.38 -26.15 52.25
N PHE A 429 3.01 -24.97 51.64
CA PHE A 429 3.52 -24.55 50.34
C PHE A 429 4.99 -24.15 50.44
N ALA A 430 5.89 -24.80 49.66
CA ALA A 430 7.32 -24.57 49.68
C ALA A 430 7.80 -23.61 48.57
N GLY A 431 6.92 -23.28 47.60
CA GLY A 431 7.22 -22.36 46.50
C GLY A 431 6.93 -22.95 45.09
N TRP A 432 7.09 -22.11 44.10
CA TRP A 432 6.95 -22.49 42.71
C TRP A 432 8.29 -22.89 42.10
N TYR A 433 8.36 -24.04 41.46
CA TYR A 433 9.58 -24.63 40.91
C TYR A 433 9.47 -24.78 39.38
N HIS A 434 10.58 -24.49 38.68
CA HIS A 434 10.77 -24.75 37.27
C HIS A 434 12.00 -25.60 37.07
N GLU A 435 11.86 -26.73 36.38
CA GLU A 435 12.97 -27.69 36.13
C GLU A 435 13.77 -28.07 37.41
N GLY A 436 13.06 -28.18 38.53
CA GLY A 436 13.66 -28.61 39.82
C GLY A 436 14.31 -27.50 40.65
N ALA A 437 14.32 -26.26 40.19
CA ALA A 437 14.80 -25.09 40.91
C ALA A 437 13.67 -24.17 41.33
N LEU A 438 13.78 -23.48 42.49
CA LEU A 438 12.84 -22.45 42.91
C LEU A 438 12.81 -21.34 41.87
N TYR A 439 11.61 -20.99 41.41
CA TYR A 439 11.43 -19.99 40.36
C TYR A 439 11.58 -18.58 40.91
N ASP A 440 12.36 -17.77 40.23
CA ASP A 440 12.62 -16.38 40.58
C ASP A 440 11.72 -15.46 39.73
N PHE A 441 10.65 -14.91 40.33
CA PHE A 441 9.69 -14.03 39.69
C PHE A 441 10.26 -12.64 39.31
N SER A 442 11.49 -12.32 39.71
CA SER A 442 12.18 -11.10 39.27
C SER A 442 12.83 -11.24 37.86
N LYS A 443 12.91 -12.47 37.34
CA LYS A 443 13.50 -12.73 36.03
C LYS A 443 12.50 -12.58 34.91
N PRO A 444 12.93 -12.03 33.75
CA PRO A 444 12.06 -11.88 32.60
C PRO A 444 11.68 -13.22 31.99
N VAL A 445 10.41 -13.36 31.61
CA VAL A 445 9.87 -14.51 30.88
C VAL A 445 10.15 -14.33 29.40
N THR A 446 10.87 -15.27 28.78
CA THR A 446 11.24 -15.24 27.35
C THR A 446 10.57 -16.32 26.50
N LYS A 447 9.93 -17.31 27.13
CA LYS A 447 9.23 -18.44 26.50
C LYS A 447 8.12 -18.95 27.41
N ASN A 448 7.24 -19.80 26.89
CA ASN A 448 6.24 -20.47 27.74
C ASN A 448 6.89 -21.24 28.87
N VAL A 449 6.39 -21.08 30.10
CA VAL A 449 6.95 -21.69 31.33
C VAL A 449 5.84 -22.40 32.09
N ILE A 450 6.16 -23.61 32.59
CA ILE A 450 5.29 -24.34 33.50
C ILE A 450 5.96 -24.34 34.87
N LEU A 451 5.27 -23.79 35.87
CA LEU A 451 5.70 -23.76 37.24
C LEU A 451 4.91 -24.80 38.05
N SER A 452 5.62 -25.62 38.81
CA SER A 452 5.01 -26.66 39.66
C SER A 452 5.13 -26.29 41.13
N ALA A 453 4.01 -26.39 41.86
CA ALA A 453 4.02 -26.20 43.29
C ALA A 453 4.78 -27.35 43.96
N ASN A 454 5.68 -27.02 44.91
CA ASN A 454 6.32 -27.96 45.81
C ASN A 454 5.69 -27.85 47.21
N TRP A 455 5.57 -28.97 47.88
CA TRP A 455 4.89 -29.11 49.15
C TRP A 455 5.79 -29.81 50.16
N ASN A 456 5.83 -29.30 51.42
CA ASN A 456 6.55 -29.89 52.55
C ASN A 456 5.61 -30.72 53.41
#